data_095316a520a0901e85dc0099c5e107c4
#
_entry.id   095316a520a0901e85dc0099c5e107c4
#
_cell.length_a   1.000
_cell.length_b   1.000
_cell.length_c   1.000
_cell.angle_alpha   90.00
_cell.angle_beta   90.00
_cell.angle_gamma   90.00
#
_symmetry.space_group_name_H-M   'P 1'
#
loop_
_entity.id
_entity.type
_entity.pdbx_description
1 polymer ?
#
loop_
_entity_poly.entity_id
_entity_poly.type
_entity_poly.pdbx_seq_one_letter_code
_entity_poly.pdbx_strand_id
1 'polypeptide(L)'
;MNILNRLQAAVLAILMLGTLTGCGGGAASGGETGSGDPVRIATKPMTEQYILGEILGLLIEQAGYDVEITKGVGGGTSNIQPAMESGEFDLYPEYTSSGWVLVLDHQAEGVDDAEMFTRLQQEYEEKFHMTWVGKYGFNNTFTVAVRGDVAEQYGLETTSDLAGAAGELTFGGNPDYLEREDGFPTLCKTYGLDFRNVVDIDIGLKYQALAGGDIDVTNAFTTDAQLANPDTDLVTLEDDKHLQVNYFCSTVVRRDALEKFPGLEEVLMQMDGILSDGEMAALNYQVEVEGRNERDAARD
;
A
#
# COMPACT_ATOMS: atom_id res chain seq x y z
N MET A 1 11.56 -15.70 3.57
CA MET A 1 10.69 -16.81 3.06
C MET A 1 9.74 -16.13 2.10
N ASN A 2 9.86 -16.46 0.81
CA ASN A 2 9.22 -15.72 -0.28
C ASN A 2 7.69 -15.65 -0.14
N ILE A 3 7.08 -14.56 -0.58
CA ILE A 3 5.61 -14.34 -0.55
C ILE A 3 4.86 -15.52 -1.17
N LEU A 4 5.35 -16.06 -2.29
CA LEU A 4 4.82 -17.27 -2.93
C LEU A 4 4.86 -18.52 -2.03
N ASN A 5 5.87 -18.67 -1.18
CA ASN A 5 5.97 -19.81 -0.27
C ASN A 5 4.99 -19.72 0.92
N ARG A 6 4.63 -18.52 1.35
CA ARG A 6 3.57 -18.30 2.35
C ARG A 6 2.20 -18.65 1.76
N LEU A 7 2.00 -18.32 0.49
CA LEU A 7 0.77 -18.60 -0.26
C LEU A 7 0.61 -20.09 -0.59
N GLN A 8 1.70 -20.80 -0.96
CA GLN A 8 1.65 -22.23 -1.24
C GLN A 8 1.25 -23.07 -0.03
N ALA A 9 1.57 -22.64 1.19
CA ALA A 9 1.16 -23.34 2.41
C ALA A 9 -0.35 -23.22 2.67
N ALA A 10 -0.98 -22.11 2.29
CA ALA A 10 -2.44 -21.92 2.44
C ALA A 10 -3.24 -22.73 1.39
N VAL A 11 -2.76 -22.80 0.15
CA VAL A 11 -3.42 -23.54 -0.94
C VAL A 11 -3.39 -25.05 -0.70
N LEU A 12 -2.31 -25.59 -0.13
CA LEU A 12 -2.23 -27.04 0.18
C LEU A 12 -3.23 -27.47 1.30
N ALA A 13 -3.64 -26.59 2.19
CA ALA A 13 -4.61 -26.91 3.24
C ALA A 13 -6.04 -27.05 2.71
N ILE A 14 -6.40 -26.35 1.65
CA ILE A 14 -7.73 -26.39 1.02
C ILE A 14 -7.93 -27.63 0.14
N LEU A 15 -6.86 -28.13 -0.48
CA LEU A 15 -6.91 -29.29 -1.36
C LEU A 15 -7.03 -30.67 -0.63
N MET A 16 -6.84 -30.73 0.69
CA MET A 16 -6.91 -32.01 1.45
C MET A 16 -8.27 -32.35 2.02
N LEU A 17 -9.30 -31.51 1.90
CA LEU A 17 -10.65 -31.80 2.45
C LEU A 17 -11.66 -32.35 1.42
N GLY A 18 -11.27 -32.60 0.18
CA GLY A 18 -12.18 -32.94 -0.93
C GLY A 18 -12.21 -34.38 -1.41
N THR A 19 -11.57 -35.39 -0.76
CA THR A 19 -11.56 -36.76 -1.25
C THR A 19 -12.09 -37.78 -0.27
N LEU A 20 -13.40 -37.95 -0.19
CA LEU A 20 -14.05 -39.18 0.22
C LEU A 20 -15.53 -39.14 -0.19
N THR A 21 -15.86 -39.69 -1.35
CA THR A 21 -16.94 -40.64 -1.60
C THR A 21 -17.34 -40.69 -3.07
N GLY A 22 -17.39 -41.87 -3.65
CA GLY A 22 -18.31 -42.21 -4.75
C GLY A 22 -17.68 -42.71 -6.07
N CYS A 23 -17.51 -44.01 -6.19
CA CYS A 23 -17.35 -44.69 -7.49
C CYS A 23 -18.59 -44.47 -8.36
N GLY A 24 -18.39 -43.89 -9.56
CA GLY A 24 -19.38 -43.83 -10.62
C GLY A 24 -18.72 -43.26 -11.88
N GLY A 25 -18.48 -44.08 -12.91
CA GLY A 25 -17.82 -43.71 -14.14
C GLY A 25 -18.60 -42.66 -14.93
N GLY A 26 -17.93 -41.55 -15.17
CA GLY A 26 -18.34 -40.48 -16.06
C GLY A 26 -17.09 -39.74 -16.47
N ALA A 27 -16.92 -39.51 -17.77
CA ALA A 27 -15.80 -38.78 -18.35
C ALA A 27 -15.59 -37.47 -17.59
N ALA A 28 -14.39 -37.25 -17.04
CA ALA A 28 -13.98 -35.95 -16.49
C ALA A 28 -13.93 -34.95 -17.67
N SER A 29 -14.99 -34.18 -17.86
CA SER A 29 -14.89 -32.89 -18.52
C SER A 29 -14.05 -32.01 -17.62
N GLY A 30 -12.82 -31.68 -18.02
CA GLY A 30 -12.07 -30.59 -17.39
C GLY A 30 -12.97 -29.37 -17.46
N GLY A 31 -13.38 -28.86 -16.28
CA GLY A 31 -14.13 -27.61 -16.18
C GLY A 31 -13.24 -26.49 -16.70
N GLU A 32 -13.60 -25.89 -17.81
CA GLU A 32 -13.12 -24.58 -18.19
C GLU A 32 -13.65 -23.61 -17.13
N THR A 33 -12.80 -23.19 -16.23
CA THR A 33 -13.11 -22.25 -15.12
C THR A 33 -13.00 -20.81 -15.54
N GLY A 34 -12.93 -20.49 -16.83
CA GLY A 34 -12.87 -19.13 -17.33
C GLY A 34 -14.13 -18.73 -18.09
N SER A 35 -14.65 -17.52 -17.85
CA SER A 35 -15.70 -16.90 -18.67
C SER A 35 -15.24 -16.56 -20.09
N GLY A 36 -14.01 -16.82 -20.45
CA GLY A 36 -13.37 -16.40 -21.71
C GLY A 36 -12.94 -14.95 -21.73
N ASP A 37 -13.37 -14.12 -20.78
CA ASP A 37 -12.94 -12.74 -20.64
C ASP A 37 -11.91 -12.66 -19.50
N PRO A 38 -10.88 -11.78 -19.60
CA PRO A 38 -9.90 -11.57 -18.53
C PRO A 38 -10.50 -10.81 -17.35
N VAL A 39 -9.91 -11.00 -16.17
CA VAL A 39 -10.11 -10.10 -15.03
C VAL A 39 -9.29 -8.83 -15.27
N ARG A 40 -9.94 -7.67 -15.27
CA ARG A 40 -9.31 -6.39 -15.62
C ARG A 40 -8.94 -5.61 -14.37
N ILE A 41 -7.64 -5.38 -14.19
CA ILE A 41 -7.05 -4.70 -13.05
C ILE A 41 -6.57 -3.31 -13.48
N ALA A 42 -6.96 -2.27 -12.75
CA ALA A 42 -6.36 -0.94 -12.88
C ALA A 42 -5.33 -0.68 -11.78
N THR A 43 -4.34 0.17 -12.06
CA THR A 43 -3.43 0.67 -11.03
C THR A 43 -3.22 2.18 -11.14
N LYS A 44 -2.96 2.83 -10.01
CA LYS A 44 -2.54 4.24 -9.96
C LYS A 44 -1.12 4.40 -10.52
N PRO A 45 -0.71 5.63 -10.92
CA PRO A 45 0.60 5.87 -11.55
C PRO A 45 1.73 5.98 -10.52
N MET A 46 2.04 4.88 -9.83
CA MET A 46 3.14 4.79 -8.85
C MET A 46 3.67 3.35 -8.77
N THR A 47 4.95 3.19 -8.51
CA THR A 47 5.66 1.90 -8.46
C THR A 47 4.97 0.88 -7.57
N GLU A 48 4.65 1.27 -6.34
CA GLU A 48 3.93 0.44 -5.37
C GLU A 48 2.66 -0.18 -5.97
N GLN A 49 1.88 0.63 -6.66
CA GLN A 49 0.63 0.18 -7.28
C GLN A 49 0.87 -0.77 -8.46
N TYR A 50 1.96 -0.58 -9.21
CA TYR A 50 2.33 -1.51 -10.29
C TYR A 50 2.70 -2.88 -9.72
N ILE A 51 3.46 -2.92 -8.64
CA ILE A 51 3.83 -4.15 -7.93
C ILE A 51 2.56 -4.85 -7.39
N LEU A 52 1.69 -4.11 -6.73
CA LEU A 52 0.43 -4.65 -6.19
C LEU A 52 -0.49 -5.20 -7.29
N GLY A 53 -0.58 -4.50 -8.43
CA GLY A 53 -1.31 -4.99 -9.59
C GLY A 53 -0.74 -6.30 -10.14
N GLU A 54 0.58 -6.46 -10.14
CA GLU A 54 1.24 -7.72 -10.56
C GLU A 54 1.04 -8.83 -9.54
N ILE A 55 1.08 -8.55 -8.22
CA ILE A 55 0.78 -9.57 -7.19
C ILE A 55 -0.65 -10.08 -7.37
N LEU A 56 -1.63 -9.17 -7.49
CA LEU A 56 -3.02 -9.54 -7.77
C LEU A 56 -3.15 -10.35 -9.05
N GLY A 57 -2.49 -9.90 -10.13
CA GLY A 57 -2.47 -10.62 -11.41
C GLY A 57 -1.94 -12.04 -11.28
N LEU A 58 -0.83 -12.22 -10.57
CA LEU A 58 -0.23 -13.55 -10.34
C LEU A 58 -1.14 -14.47 -9.52
N LEU A 59 -1.81 -13.95 -8.50
CA LEU A 59 -2.77 -14.73 -7.70
C LEU A 59 -3.98 -15.17 -8.52
N ILE A 60 -4.51 -14.26 -9.33
CA ILE A 60 -5.68 -14.51 -10.19
C ILE A 60 -5.34 -15.49 -11.32
N GLU A 61 -4.16 -15.35 -11.94
CA GLU A 61 -3.66 -16.32 -12.93
C GLU A 61 -3.45 -17.71 -12.33
N GLN A 62 -2.92 -17.79 -11.09
CA GLN A 62 -2.76 -19.05 -10.37
C GLN A 62 -4.10 -19.73 -10.09
N ALA A 63 -5.16 -18.97 -9.92
CA ALA A 63 -6.53 -19.49 -9.80
C ALA A 63 -7.15 -19.94 -11.12
N GLY A 64 -6.46 -19.73 -12.25
CA GLY A 64 -6.86 -20.21 -13.59
C GLY A 64 -7.64 -19.19 -14.42
N TYR A 65 -7.59 -17.92 -14.08
CA TYR A 65 -8.20 -16.84 -14.84
C TYR A 65 -7.17 -16.09 -15.68
N ASP A 66 -7.58 -15.62 -16.86
CA ASP A 66 -6.80 -14.66 -17.64
C ASP A 66 -6.88 -13.28 -16.99
N VAL A 67 -5.80 -12.49 -17.07
CA VAL A 67 -5.68 -11.18 -16.44
C VAL A 67 -5.24 -10.14 -17.45
N GLU A 68 -5.84 -8.95 -17.39
CA GLU A 68 -5.39 -7.74 -18.08
C GLU A 68 -5.11 -6.63 -17.06
N ILE A 69 -3.87 -6.12 -17.02
CA ILE A 69 -3.46 -5.07 -16.09
C ILE A 69 -3.24 -3.77 -16.87
N THR A 70 -4.03 -2.74 -16.56
CA THR A 70 -3.81 -1.38 -17.05
C THR A 70 -3.04 -0.60 -15.99
N LYS A 71 -1.73 -0.43 -16.21
CA LYS A 71 -0.84 0.29 -15.30
C LYS A 71 -0.92 1.80 -15.50
N GLY A 72 -0.92 2.54 -14.39
CA GLY A 72 -0.68 3.98 -14.40
C GLY A 72 -1.85 4.81 -14.91
N VAL A 73 -3.07 4.48 -14.52
CA VAL A 73 -4.23 5.31 -14.86
C VAL A 73 -4.04 6.72 -14.28
N GLY A 74 -3.83 7.70 -15.17
CA GLY A 74 -3.59 9.10 -14.80
C GLY A 74 -4.76 9.66 -13.98
N GLY A 75 -4.47 10.50 -12.99
CA GLY A 75 -5.47 11.02 -12.06
C GLY A 75 -5.82 10.05 -10.92
N GLY A 76 -5.31 8.80 -10.95
CA GLY A 76 -5.51 7.83 -9.87
C GLY A 76 -6.98 7.59 -9.54
N THR A 77 -7.34 7.65 -8.25
CA THR A 77 -8.70 7.42 -7.74
C THR A 77 -9.77 8.18 -8.52
N SER A 78 -9.54 9.46 -8.83
CA SER A 78 -10.52 10.32 -9.50
C SER A 78 -10.90 9.83 -10.91
N ASN A 79 -10.02 9.08 -11.59
CA ASN A 79 -10.30 8.51 -12.91
C ASN A 79 -10.61 7.01 -12.84
N ILE A 80 -10.01 6.27 -11.90
CA ILE A 80 -10.27 4.84 -11.76
C ILE A 80 -11.69 4.58 -11.23
N GLN A 81 -12.16 5.35 -10.24
CA GLN A 81 -13.49 5.13 -9.67
C GLN A 81 -14.62 5.24 -10.71
N PRO A 82 -14.71 6.29 -11.56
CA PRO A 82 -15.70 6.33 -12.63
C PRO A 82 -15.54 5.19 -13.67
N ALA A 83 -14.31 4.76 -13.96
CA ALA A 83 -14.04 3.65 -14.87
C ALA A 83 -14.50 2.30 -14.28
N MET A 84 -14.37 2.11 -12.96
CA MET A 84 -14.96 0.99 -12.23
C MET A 84 -16.49 1.01 -12.33
N GLU A 85 -17.13 2.17 -12.10
CA GLU A 85 -18.59 2.31 -12.19
C GLU A 85 -19.12 2.04 -13.61
N SER A 86 -18.38 2.41 -14.65
CA SER A 86 -18.72 2.13 -16.05
C SER A 86 -18.45 0.68 -16.47
N GLY A 87 -17.75 -0.10 -15.64
CA GLY A 87 -17.40 -1.47 -15.95
C GLY A 87 -16.17 -1.63 -16.87
N GLU A 88 -15.33 -0.61 -16.98
CA GLU A 88 -14.06 -0.70 -17.71
C GLU A 88 -13.05 -1.61 -16.99
N PHE A 89 -13.00 -1.52 -15.65
CA PHE A 89 -12.17 -2.37 -14.80
C PHE A 89 -13.03 -3.20 -13.84
N ASP A 90 -12.49 -4.31 -13.36
CA ASP A 90 -13.16 -5.23 -12.44
C ASP A 90 -12.68 -5.03 -10.99
N LEU A 91 -11.40 -4.65 -10.80
CA LEU A 91 -10.81 -4.38 -9.50
C LEU A 91 -9.58 -3.46 -9.59
N TYR A 92 -9.18 -2.88 -8.45
CA TYR A 92 -7.94 -2.12 -8.31
C TYR A 92 -7.49 -2.04 -6.84
N PRO A 93 -6.16 -1.93 -6.55
CA PRO A 93 -5.67 -1.59 -5.23
C PRO A 93 -6.01 -0.14 -4.88
N GLU A 94 -6.64 0.08 -3.73
CA GLU A 94 -7.02 1.41 -3.26
C GLU A 94 -6.62 1.60 -1.80
N TYR A 95 -6.40 2.85 -1.40
CA TYR A 95 -6.10 3.22 -0.02
C TYR A 95 -7.35 3.67 0.71
N THR A 96 -7.50 3.26 1.97
CA THR A 96 -8.70 3.52 2.78
C THR A 96 -9.05 5.00 2.84
N SER A 97 -8.09 5.88 3.15
CA SER A 97 -8.35 7.32 3.21
C SER A 97 -8.65 7.94 1.84
N SER A 98 -8.11 7.40 0.74
CA SER A 98 -8.48 7.88 -0.61
C SER A 98 -9.93 7.55 -0.93
N GLY A 99 -10.37 6.32 -0.67
CA GLY A 99 -11.78 5.93 -0.83
C GLY A 99 -12.71 6.74 0.07
N TRP A 100 -12.28 7.00 1.31
CA TRP A 100 -13.04 7.75 2.30
C TRP A 100 -13.22 9.22 1.94
N VAL A 101 -12.13 9.90 1.58
CA VAL A 101 -12.15 11.35 1.33
C VAL A 101 -12.53 11.69 -0.10
N LEU A 102 -11.92 11.01 -1.11
CA LEU A 102 -12.07 11.40 -2.51
C LEU A 102 -13.32 10.83 -3.17
N VAL A 103 -13.80 9.65 -2.71
CA VAL A 103 -14.94 8.97 -3.31
C VAL A 103 -16.21 9.17 -2.49
N LEU A 104 -16.12 9.03 -1.16
CA LEU A 104 -17.28 9.16 -0.27
C LEU A 104 -17.50 10.59 0.25
N ASP A 105 -16.54 11.51 0.03
CA ASP A 105 -16.57 12.92 0.49
C ASP A 105 -16.72 13.04 2.02
N HIS A 106 -16.06 12.14 2.76
CA HIS A 106 -16.02 12.17 4.22
C HIS A 106 -14.79 12.91 4.74
N GLN A 107 -14.88 13.41 5.99
CA GLN A 107 -13.72 13.93 6.70
C GLN A 107 -12.89 12.76 7.25
N ALA A 108 -11.57 12.83 7.12
CA ALA A 108 -10.67 11.77 7.59
C ALA A 108 -10.43 11.81 9.11
N GLU A 109 -10.61 12.97 9.75
CA GLU A 109 -10.31 13.18 11.16
C GLU A 109 -11.33 12.50 12.08
N GLY A 110 -10.82 11.84 13.13
CA GLY A 110 -11.64 11.32 14.23
C GLY A 110 -12.38 10.02 13.95
N VAL A 111 -12.02 9.30 12.87
CA VAL A 111 -12.57 7.97 12.56
C VAL A 111 -11.53 6.90 12.85
N ASP A 112 -11.91 5.89 13.61
CA ASP A 112 -11.10 4.70 13.85
C ASP A 112 -10.94 3.88 12.56
N ASP A 113 -9.75 3.31 12.32
CA ASP A 113 -9.43 2.57 11.08
C ASP A 113 -10.33 1.37 10.84
N ALA A 114 -10.74 0.67 11.89
CA ALA A 114 -11.64 -0.49 11.76
C ALA A 114 -13.07 -0.03 11.43
N GLU A 115 -13.51 1.09 12.02
CA GLU A 115 -14.79 1.71 11.69
C GLU A 115 -14.76 2.24 10.25
N MET A 116 -13.69 2.95 9.84
CA MET A 116 -13.52 3.45 8.48
C MET A 116 -13.61 2.30 7.47
N PHE A 117 -12.88 1.22 7.67
CA PHE A 117 -12.88 0.08 6.75
C PHE A 117 -14.26 -0.58 6.65
N THR A 118 -14.94 -0.77 7.78
CA THR A 118 -16.31 -1.33 7.80
C THR A 118 -17.28 -0.45 7.04
N ARG A 119 -17.21 0.86 7.22
CA ARG A 119 -18.07 1.82 6.51
C ARG A 119 -17.73 1.93 5.03
N LEU A 120 -16.45 1.85 4.65
CA LEU A 120 -16.05 1.76 3.25
C LEU A 120 -16.71 0.56 2.57
N GLN A 121 -16.68 -0.63 3.19
CA GLN A 121 -17.37 -1.80 2.64
C GLN A 121 -18.88 -1.57 2.48
N GLN A 122 -19.54 -1.02 3.49
CA GLN A 122 -20.99 -0.79 3.45
C GLN A 122 -21.40 0.28 2.44
N GLU A 123 -20.75 1.45 2.46
CA GLU A 123 -21.12 2.58 1.62
C GLU A 123 -20.75 2.34 0.14
N TYR A 124 -19.65 1.63 -0.15
CA TYR A 124 -19.31 1.23 -1.52
C TYR A 124 -20.30 0.20 -2.08
N GLU A 125 -20.77 -0.73 -1.25
CA GLU A 125 -21.82 -1.67 -1.62
C GLU A 125 -23.11 -0.95 -1.98
N GLU A 126 -23.54 -0.04 -1.10
CA GLU A 126 -24.81 0.69 -1.27
C GLU A 126 -24.81 1.65 -2.45
N LYS A 127 -23.69 2.37 -2.66
CA LYS A 127 -23.60 3.45 -3.64
C LYS A 127 -23.15 2.97 -5.02
N PHE A 128 -22.23 2.00 -5.07
CA PHE A 128 -21.51 1.64 -6.30
C PHE A 128 -21.59 0.15 -6.65
N HIS A 129 -22.21 -0.70 -5.81
CA HIS A 129 -22.18 -2.16 -5.95
C HIS A 129 -20.75 -2.71 -6.03
N MET A 130 -19.86 -2.18 -5.19
CA MET A 130 -18.47 -2.58 -5.04
C MET A 130 -18.19 -2.92 -3.58
N THR A 131 -17.13 -3.66 -3.33
CA THR A 131 -16.69 -3.95 -1.95
C THR A 131 -15.18 -3.85 -1.82
N TRP A 132 -14.70 -3.77 -0.58
CA TRP A 132 -13.31 -3.77 -0.20
C TRP A 132 -12.95 -5.15 0.35
N VAL A 133 -11.90 -5.78 -0.21
CA VAL A 133 -11.51 -7.16 0.11
C VAL A 133 -10.04 -7.21 0.51
N GLY A 134 -9.77 -7.73 1.70
CA GLY A 134 -8.43 -7.92 2.25
C GLY A 134 -7.67 -6.62 2.51
N LYS A 135 -7.25 -6.37 3.76
CA LYS A 135 -6.28 -5.30 4.07
C LYS A 135 -4.88 -5.87 3.93
N TYR A 136 -4.06 -5.29 3.05
CA TYR A 136 -2.76 -5.88 2.68
C TYR A 136 -1.74 -5.93 3.81
N GLY A 137 -1.93 -5.12 4.86
CA GLY A 137 -1.13 -5.13 6.07
C GLY A 137 -0.20 -3.93 6.23
N PHE A 138 0.23 -3.31 5.14
CA PHE A 138 1.02 -2.08 5.18
C PHE A 138 0.14 -0.82 5.19
N ASN A 139 0.73 0.28 5.66
CA ASN A 139 0.10 1.59 5.76
C ASN A 139 0.99 2.64 5.07
N ASN A 140 0.67 3.07 3.86
CA ASN A 140 1.43 4.08 3.13
C ASN A 140 1.07 5.49 3.62
N THR A 141 1.63 5.91 4.75
CA THR A 141 1.38 7.22 5.36
C THR A 141 2.66 8.04 5.52
N PHE A 142 2.52 9.30 5.90
CA PHE A 142 3.68 10.11 6.27
C PHE A 142 4.35 9.58 7.54
N THR A 143 5.66 9.63 7.54
CA THR A 143 6.50 9.37 8.71
C THR A 143 7.67 10.36 8.73
N VAL A 144 8.41 10.37 9.82
CA VAL A 144 9.65 11.12 9.96
C VAL A 144 10.82 10.16 9.90
N ALA A 145 11.75 10.40 8.98
CA ALA A 145 12.98 9.64 8.86
C ALA A 145 14.18 10.45 9.39
N VAL A 146 15.05 9.79 10.13
CA VAL A 146 16.27 10.35 10.68
C VAL A 146 17.46 9.46 10.34
N ARG A 147 18.70 10.01 10.34
CA ARG A 147 19.89 9.17 10.25
C ARG A 147 20.03 8.30 11.49
N GLY A 148 20.52 7.06 11.32
CA GLY A 148 20.71 6.12 12.42
C GLY A 148 21.66 6.63 13.51
N ASP A 149 22.77 7.30 13.14
CA ASP A 149 23.68 7.92 14.08
C ASP A 149 23.04 9.03 14.92
N VAL A 150 22.12 9.79 14.33
CA VAL A 150 21.33 10.82 15.04
C VAL A 150 20.31 10.17 15.96
N ALA A 151 19.60 9.13 15.47
CA ALA A 151 18.65 8.38 16.30
C ALA A 151 19.34 7.77 17.53
N GLU A 152 20.52 7.15 17.34
CA GLU A 152 21.32 6.59 18.44
C GLU A 152 21.81 7.69 19.42
N GLN A 153 22.35 8.79 18.88
CA GLN A 153 22.91 9.88 19.70
C GLN A 153 21.88 10.51 20.63
N TYR A 154 20.65 10.70 20.18
CA TYR A 154 19.59 11.37 20.92
C TYR A 154 18.56 10.39 21.51
N GLY A 155 18.67 9.08 21.23
CA GLY A 155 17.75 8.06 21.72
C GLY A 155 16.34 8.23 21.14
N LEU A 156 16.25 8.49 19.82
CA LEU A 156 15.00 8.76 19.14
C LEU A 156 14.32 7.45 18.70
N GLU A 157 13.13 7.19 19.22
CA GLU A 157 12.26 6.07 18.83
C GLU A 157 10.92 6.58 18.31
N THR A 158 10.40 7.66 18.92
CA THR A 158 9.13 8.25 18.56
C THR A 158 9.30 9.67 18.03
N THR A 159 8.30 10.19 17.32
CA THR A 159 8.32 11.58 16.85
C THR A 159 8.29 12.58 18.02
N SER A 160 7.71 12.22 19.17
CA SER A 160 7.78 13.04 20.38
C SER A 160 9.19 13.21 20.93
N ASP A 161 10.09 12.25 20.75
CA ASP A 161 11.47 12.33 21.24
C ASP A 161 12.27 13.44 20.55
N LEU A 162 11.89 13.80 19.31
CA LEU A 162 12.50 14.94 18.60
C LEU A 162 12.38 16.27 19.34
N ALA A 163 11.37 16.45 20.18
CA ALA A 163 11.18 17.72 20.90
C ALA A 163 12.39 18.11 21.74
N GLY A 164 13.14 17.14 22.26
CA GLY A 164 14.36 17.36 23.03
C GLY A 164 15.62 17.65 22.20
N ALA A 165 15.61 17.30 20.93
CA ALA A 165 16.77 17.34 20.04
C ALA A 165 16.62 18.34 18.88
N ALA A 166 15.42 18.70 18.47
CA ALA A 166 15.12 19.49 17.26
C ALA A 166 15.94 20.78 17.16
N GLY A 167 16.18 21.47 18.28
CA GLY A 167 16.99 22.71 18.34
C GLY A 167 18.47 22.53 17.95
N GLU A 168 18.94 21.31 17.82
CA GLU A 168 20.29 20.97 17.34
C GLU A 168 20.29 20.36 15.92
N LEU A 169 19.11 20.00 15.39
CA LEU A 169 18.95 19.26 14.14
C LEU A 169 18.49 20.15 12.98
N THR A 170 18.83 19.74 11.77
CA THR A 170 18.39 20.34 10.51
C THR A 170 17.32 19.45 9.88
N PHE A 171 16.12 20.01 9.69
CA PHE A 171 15.06 19.35 8.92
C PHE A 171 15.18 19.71 7.45
N GLY A 172 15.10 18.72 6.56
CA GLY A 172 15.00 18.94 5.12
C GLY A 172 13.67 18.43 4.60
N GLY A 173 12.96 19.24 3.83
CA GLY A 173 11.70 18.85 3.20
C GLY A 173 11.50 19.51 1.85
N ASN A 174 10.63 18.96 1.01
CA ASN A 174 10.28 19.62 -0.24
C ASN A 174 9.31 20.79 0.02
N PRO A 175 9.27 21.81 -0.86
CA PRO A 175 8.45 23.02 -0.67
C PRO A 175 6.99 22.71 -0.36
N ASP A 176 6.39 21.76 -1.09
CA ASP A 176 5.00 21.37 -0.90
C ASP A 176 4.74 20.90 0.55
N TYR A 177 5.59 20.01 1.08
CA TYR A 177 5.45 19.52 2.45
C TYR A 177 5.71 20.62 3.49
N LEU A 178 6.66 21.53 3.23
CA LEU A 178 7.01 22.61 4.15
C LEU A 178 5.92 23.66 4.24
N GLU A 179 5.14 23.88 3.18
CA GLU A 179 4.14 24.95 3.08
C GLU A 179 2.71 24.47 3.35
N ARG A 180 2.38 23.20 3.06
CA ARG A 180 1.02 22.67 3.20
C ARG A 180 0.61 22.61 4.68
N GLU A 181 -0.65 22.94 4.96
CA GLU A 181 -1.16 23.03 6.31
C GLU A 181 -1.08 21.69 7.07
N ASP A 182 -1.36 20.58 6.41
CA ASP A 182 -1.30 19.20 6.97
C ASP A 182 0.10 18.58 6.94
N GLY A 183 1.13 19.33 6.55
CA GLY A 183 2.54 18.91 6.50
C GLY A 183 3.37 19.39 7.71
N PHE A 184 4.52 19.96 7.40
CA PHE A 184 5.53 20.41 8.38
C PHE A 184 4.97 21.36 9.47
N PRO A 185 4.13 22.38 9.18
CA PRO A 185 3.57 23.25 10.21
C PRO A 185 2.76 22.48 11.27
N THR A 186 1.94 21.52 10.83
CA THR A 186 1.15 20.70 11.75
C THR A 186 2.01 19.68 12.49
N LEU A 187 3.02 19.08 11.86
CA LEU A 187 4.02 18.26 12.53
C LEU A 187 4.68 19.02 13.68
N CYS A 188 5.25 20.19 13.40
CA CYS A 188 5.93 21.02 14.41
C CYS A 188 4.99 21.43 15.55
N LYS A 189 3.78 21.85 15.23
CA LYS A 189 2.78 22.27 16.24
C LYS A 189 2.37 21.11 17.15
N THR A 190 2.12 19.92 16.58
CA THR A 190 1.64 18.75 17.32
C THR A 190 2.69 18.19 18.25
N TYR A 191 3.93 18.12 17.80
CA TYR A 191 5.03 17.52 18.53
C TYR A 191 5.88 18.55 19.30
N GLY A 192 5.63 19.87 19.10
CA GLY A 192 6.38 20.94 19.76
C GLY A 192 7.81 21.05 19.24
N LEU A 193 8.01 20.86 17.94
CA LEU A 193 9.34 20.84 17.31
C LEU A 193 9.77 22.26 16.90
N ASP A 194 11.00 22.62 17.24
CA ASP A 194 11.66 23.89 16.84
C ASP A 194 13.06 23.53 16.30
N PHE A 195 13.13 23.23 15.02
CA PHE A 195 14.39 22.81 14.39
C PHE A 195 15.39 23.96 14.28
N ARG A 196 16.68 23.67 14.50
CA ARG A 196 17.77 24.64 14.34
C ARG A 196 17.78 25.28 12.94
N ASN A 197 17.57 24.46 11.91
CA ASN A 197 17.43 24.87 10.52
C ASN A 197 16.33 24.08 9.84
N VAL A 198 15.68 24.72 8.87
CA VAL A 198 14.76 24.09 7.94
C VAL A 198 15.26 24.39 6.53
N VAL A 199 15.48 23.36 5.72
CA VAL A 199 16.06 23.46 4.37
C VAL A 199 15.05 22.95 3.37
N ASP A 200 14.83 23.73 2.32
CA ASP A 200 14.10 23.34 1.14
C ASP A 200 14.97 22.43 0.26
N ILE A 201 14.50 21.21 0.00
CA ILE A 201 15.21 20.19 -0.78
C ILE A 201 14.26 19.57 -1.79
N ASP A 202 14.74 19.38 -3.03
CA ASP A 202 14.02 18.58 -4.03
C ASP A 202 13.71 17.17 -3.51
N ILE A 203 12.48 16.71 -3.75
CA ILE A 203 11.99 15.42 -3.25
C ILE A 203 12.88 14.23 -3.64
N GLY A 204 13.50 14.29 -4.84
CA GLY A 204 14.42 13.27 -5.33
C GLY A 204 15.79 13.27 -4.65
N LEU A 205 16.15 14.36 -3.96
CA LEU A 205 17.46 14.55 -3.33
C LEU A 205 17.45 14.39 -1.80
N LYS A 206 16.28 14.36 -1.17
CA LYS A 206 16.16 14.38 0.30
C LYS A 206 16.92 13.22 0.99
N TYR A 207 16.82 12.02 0.43
CA TYR A 207 17.48 10.85 0.98
C TYR A 207 19.01 10.88 0.81
N GLN A 208 19.48 11.43 -0.32
CA GLN A 208 20.92 11.64 -0.54
C GLN A 208 21.47 12.69 0.46
N ALA A 209 20.73 13.77 0.68
CA ALA A 209 21.11 14.80 1.64
C ALA A 209 21.09 14.27 3.08
N LEU A 210 20.11 13.41 3.43
CA LEU A 210 20.03 12.75 4.72
C LEU A 210 21.22 11.81 4.93
N ALA A 211 21.50 10.91 3.97
CA ALA A 211 22.63 10.00 4.04
C ALA A 211 24.00 10.71 4.04
N GLY A 212 24.11 11.85 3.33
CA GLY A 212 25.31 12.69 3.28
C GLY A 212 25.56 13.53 4.54
N GLY A 213 24.57 13.67 5.41
CA GLY A 213 24.65 14.51 6.61
C GLY A 213 24.44 15.99 6.37
N ASP A 214 23.90 16.39 5.21
CA ASP A 214 23.50 17.76 4.91
C ASP A 214 22.24 18.17 5.68
N ILE A 215 21.40 17.16 5.98
CA ILE A 215 20.23 17.25 6.87
C ILE A 215 20.26 16.09 7.86
N ASP A 216 19.51 16.21 8.95
CA ASP A 216 19.42 15.22 10.02
C ASP A 216 18.09 14.48 10.02
N VAL A 217 17.02 15.17 9.62
CA VAL A 217 15.63 14.72 9.67
C VAL A 217 14.92 15.09 8.37
N THR A 218 14.04 14.22 7.88
CA THR A 218 13.18 14.51 6.72
C THR A 218 11.79 13.87 6.87
N ASN A 219 10.82 14.36 6.12
CA ASN A 219 9.57 13.63 5.93
C ASN A 219 9.74 12.49 4.93
N ALA A 220 9.08 11.37 5.18
CA ALA A 220 9.07 10.18 4.33
C ALA A 220 7.66 9.62 4.23
N PHE A 221 7.46 8.69 3.30
CA PHE A 221 6.36 7.75 3.38
C PHE A 221 6.89 6.43 3.96
N THR A 222 6.08 5.74 4.74
CA THR A 222 6.44 4.48 5.40
C THR A 222 6.89 3.38 4.45
N THR A 223 6.49 3.47 3.18
CA THR A 223 6.84 2.53 2.11
C THR A 223 7.84 3.09 1.09
N ASP A 224 8.47 4.24 1.36
CA ASP A 224 9.48 4.82 0.46
C ASP A 224 10.64 3.83 0.24
N ALA A 225 10.99 3.59 -1.01
CA ALA A 225 12.05 2.65 -1.44
C ALA A 225 13.39 2.86 -0.71
N GLN A 226 13.75 4.12 -0.47
CA GLN A 226 15.02 4.47 0.17
C GLN A 226 15.12 4.07 1.65
N LEU A 227 13.98 3.81 2.33
CA LEU A 227 13.98 3.28 3.70
C LEU A 227 14.48 1.84 3.77
N ALA A 228 14.39 1.10 2.67
CA ALA A 228 14.91 -0.27 2.54
C ALA A 228 16.33 -0.32 1.93
N ASN A 229 16.96 0.82 1.66
CA ASN A 229 18.28 0.87 1.06
C ASN A 229 19.35 0.37 2.07
N PRO A 230 20.04 -0.77 1.81
CA PRO A 230 21.01 -1.34 2.72
C PRO A 230 22.28 -0.49 2.87
N ASP A 231 22.51 0.45 1.96
CA ASP A 231 23.69 1.34 1.97
C ASP A 231 23.43 2.61 2.80
N THR A 232 22.21 2.78 3.35
CA THR A 232 21.85 3.92 4.19
C THR A 232 21.38 3.44 5.56
N ASP A 233 21.86 4.14 6.60
CA ASP A 233 21.43 3.91 7.98
C ASP A 233 20.36 4.94 8.33
N LEU A 234 19.10 4.58 8.06
CA LEU A 234 17.94 5.42 8.28
C LEU A 234 16.94 4.75 9.24
N VAL A 235 16.38 5.54 10.13
CA VAL A 235 15.38 5.10 11.10
C VAL A 235 14.10 5.93 10.89
N THR A 236 12.95 5.27 10.84
CA THR A 236 11.64 5.93 10.90
C THR A 236 11.17 6.03 12.34
N LEU A 237 10.63 7.18 12.71
CA LEU A 237 10.11 7.41 14.06
C LEU A 237 8.62 7.06 14.14
N GLU A 238 8.21 6.43 15.23
CA GLU A 238 6.81 6.15 15.50
C GLU A 238 6.00 7.45 15.67
N ASP A 239 4.83 7.52 15.02
CA ASP A 239 3.85 8.61 15.19
C ASP A 239 3.01 8.37 16.46
N ASP A 240 3.61 8.56 17.64
CA ASP A 240 3.04 8.25 18.96
C ASP A 240 1.84 9.13 19.35
N LYS A 241 1.58 10.22 18.61
CA LYS A 241 0.38 11.06 18.78
C LYS A 241 -0.69 10.83 17.73
N HIS A 242 -0.47 9.86 16.81
CA HIS A 242 -1.40 9.53 15.75
C HIS A 242 -1.83 10.77 14.94
N LEU A 243 -0.85 11.59 14.57
CA LEU A 243 -1.05 12.79 13.76
C LEU A 243 -1.47 12.40 12.32
N GLN A 244 -0.83 11.37 11.81
CA GLN A 244 -0.97 11.03 10.40
C GLN A 244 -2.24 10.21 10.15
N VAL A 245 -2.91 10.53 9.05
CA VAL A 245 -4.05 9.74 8.58
C VAL A 245 -3.53 8.44 7.95
N ASN A 246 -4.16 7.32 8.28
CA ASN A 246 -3.75 6.02 7.78
C ASN A 246 -4.28 5.75 6.37
N TYR A 247 -3.41 5.19 5.53
CA TYR A 247 -3.67 4.80 4.14
C TYR A 247 -3.42 3.30 3.97
N PHE A 248 -4.19 2.46 4.67
CA PHE A 248 -4.13 1.01 4.47
C PHE A 248 -4.59 0.65 3.07
N CYS A 249 -3.82 -0.20 2.39
CA CYS A 249 -4.18 -0.65 1.05
C CYS A 249 -5.09 -1.89 1.11
N SER A 250 -6.05 -1.96 0.19
CA SER A 250 -7.00 -3.06 0.04
C SER A 250 -7.48 -3.14 -1.41
N THR A 251 -8.07 -4.25 -1.82
CA THR A 251 -8.67 -4.37 -3.15
C THR A 251 -10.10 -3.83 -3.16
N VAL A 252 -10.39 -2.87 -4.01
CA VAL A 252 -11.77 -2.53 -4.39
C VAL A 252 -12.15 -3.39 -5.58
N VAL A 253 -13.28 -4.10 -5.49
CA VAL A 253 -13.78 -5.02 -6.52
C VAL A 253 -15.27 -4.83 -6.74
N ARG A 254 -15.72 -4.94 -7.98
CA ARG A 254 -17.13 -4.89 -8.34
C ARG A 254 -17.84 -6.18 -7.98
N ARG A 255 -19.08 -6.11 -7.53
CA ARG A 255 -19.88 -7.29 -7.17
C ARG A 255 -20.17 -8.20 -8.37
N ASP A 256 -20.47 -7.61 -9.51
CA ASP A 256 -20.70 -8.39 -10.74
C ASP A 256 -19.42 -9.09 -11.26
N ALA A 257 -18.24 -8.56 -10.95
CA ALA A 257 -16.98 -9.27 -11.21
C ALA A 257 -16.82 -10.50 -10.29
N LEU A 258 -17.17 -10.40 -9.00
CA LEU A 258 -17.18 -11.55 -8.10
C LEU A 258 -18.20 -12.62 -8.52
N GLU A 259 -19.35 -12.23 -9.08
CA GLU A 259 -20.33 -13.15 -9.63
C GLU A 259 -19.84 -13.81 -10.93
N LYS A 260 -19.17 -13.03 -11.79
CA LYS A 260 -18.63 -13.50 -13.09
C LYS A 260 -17.45 -14.46 -12.94
N PHE A 261 -16.63 -14.29 -11.91
CA PHE A 261 -15.41 -15.06 -11.64
C PHE A 261 -15.54 -15.83 -10.30
N PRO A 262 -16.16 -17.02 -10.26
CA PRO A 262 -16.36 -17.78 -9.02
C PRO A 262 -15.05 -18.08 -8.28
N GLY A 263 -14.98 -17.75 -6.97
CA GLY A 263 -13.79 -17.93 -6.16
C GLY A 263 -12.81 -16.76 -6.23
N LEU A 264 -13.11 -15.68 -6.97
CA LEU A 264 -12.23 -14.50 -7.05
C LEU A 264 -12.10 -13.82 -5.67
N GLU A 265 -13.16 -13.75 -4.86
CA GLU A 265 -13.11 -13.14 -3.54
C GLU A 265 -12.11 -13.87 -2.63
N GLU A 266 -12.10 -15.20 -2.62
CA GLU A 266 -11.15 -16.01 -1.86
C GLU A 266 -9.71 -15.82 -2.35
N VAL A 267 -9.50 -15.58 -3.64
CA VAL A 267 -8.19 -15.25 -4.21
C VAL A 267 -7.73 -13.87 -3.72
N LEU A 268 -8.60 -12.86 -3.77
CA LEU A 268 -8.29 -11.51 -3.31
C LEU A 268 -8.03 -11.45 -1.80
N MET A 269 -8.71 -12.28 -1.00
CA MET A 269 -8.48 -12.40 0.45
C MET A 269 -7.08 -12.92 0.80
N GLN A 270 -6.34 -13.51 -0.14
CA GLN A 270 -4.94 -13.90 0.10
C GLN A 270 -4.01 -12.69 0.28
N MET A 271 -4.46 -11.51 -0.11
CA MET A 271 -3.76 -10.25 0.15
C MET A 271 -3.87 -9.77 1.60
N ASP A 272 -4.76 -10.34 2.41
CA ASP A 272 -4.99 -9.88 3.78
C ASP A 272 -3.76 -10.12 4.66
N GLY A 273 -3.15 -9.05 5.18
CA GLY A 273 -1.98 -9.09 6.06
C GLY A 273 -0.69 -9.61 5.41
N ILE A 274 -0.60 -9.61 4.06
CA ILE A 274 0.51 -10.25 3.35
C ILE A 274 1.81 -9.45 3.40
N LEU A 275 1.74 -8.13 3.55
CA LEU A 275 2.87 -7.18 3.49
C LEU A 275 2.91 -6.29 4.73
N SER A 276 4.10 -6.10 5.30
CA SER A 276 4.41 -5.01 6.22
C SER A 276 4.91 -3.78 5.46
N ASP A 277 4.99 -2.62 6.13
CA ASP A 277 5.57 -1.38 5.56
C ASP A 277 6.98 -1.63 5.02
N GLY A 278 7.83 -2.31 5.79
CA GLY A 278 9.19 -2.63 5.39
C GLY A 278 9.29 -3.61 4.22
N GLU A 279 8.39 -4.60 4.13
CA GLU A 279 8.34 -5.51 2.97
C GLU A 279 7.89 -4.77 1.71
N MET A 280 6.93 -3.84 1.83
CA MET A 280 6.51 -3.01 0.69
C MET A 280 7.62 -2.04 0.26
N ALA A 281 8.31 -1.40 1.20
CA ALA A 281 9.48 -0.56 0.92
C ALA A 281 10.58 -1.35 0.20
N ALA A 282 10.84 -2.60 0.62
CA ALA A 282 11.82 -3.47 -0.02
C ALA A 282 11.43 -3.84 -1.46
N LEU A 283 10.16 -4.08 -1.74
CA LEU A 283 9.68 -4.31 -3.10
C LEU A 283 9.81 -3.05 -3.96
N ASN A 284 9.46 -1.89 -3.42
CA ASN A 284 9.66 -0.60 -4.10
C ASN A 284 11.15 -0.36 -4.39
N TYR A 285 12.05 -0.69 -3.45
CA TYR A 285 13.50 -0.57 -3.64
C TYR A 285 14.02 -1.44 -4.80
N GLN A 286 13.56 -2.69 -4.89
CA GLN A 286 13.95 -3.59 -5.97
C GLN A 286 13.60 -3.02 -7.35
N VAL A 287 12.45 -2.35 -7.47
CA VAL A 287 12.00 -1.78 -8.74
C VAL A 287 12.64 -0.42 -9.00
N GLU A 288 12.58 0.51 -8.05
CA GLU A 288 12.99 1.90 -8.24
C GLU A 288 14.51 2.09 -8.25
N VAL A 289 15.23 1.30 -7.46
CA VAL A 289 16.67 1.48 -7.26
C VAL A 289 17.48 0.38 -7.97
N GLU A 290 17.07 -0.89 -7.83
CA GLU A 290 17.77 -2.00 -8.48
C GLU A 290 17.33 -2.20 -9.95
N GLY A 291 16.22 -1.56 -10.37
CA GLY A 291 15.73 -1.61 -11.74
C GLY A 291 15.11 -2.95 -12.14
N ARG A 292 14.63 -3.73 -11.15
CA ARG A 292 13.89 -4.97 -11.42
C ARG A 292 12.54 -4.66 -12.07
N ASN A 293 12.05 -5.59 -12.86
CA ASN A 293 10.68 -5.52 -13.38
C ASN A 293 9.67 -5.78 -12.25
N GLU A 294 8.55 -5.05 -12.23
CA GLU A 294 7.54 -5.12 -11.17
C GLU A 294 6.98 -6.54 -10.98
N ARG A 295 6.75 -7.26 -12.10
CA ARG A 295 6.24 -8.64 -12.07
C ARG A 295 7.26 -9.62 -11.47
N ASP A 296 8.55 -9.39 -11.71
CA ASP A 296 9.61 -10.22 -11.13
C ASP A 296 9.78 -9.92 -9.64
N ALA A 297 9.64 -8.67 -9.22
CA ALA A 297 9.60 -8.28 -7.80
C ALA A 297 8.36 -8.86 -7.09
N ALA A 298 7.21 -8.87 -7.74
CA ALA A 298 5.95 -9.41 -7.23
C ALA A 298 5.97 -10.93 -6.97
N ARG A 299 6.92 -11.68 -7.58
CA ARG A 299 7.06 -13.14 -7.38
C ARG A 299 7.84 -13.52 -6.14
N ASP A 300 8.63 -12.63 -5.60
CA ASP A 300 9.52 -12.86 -4.44
C ASP A 300 8.75 -12.76 -3.13
#